data_623c76c2ee6217aff40ae9f10e274352
#
_entry.id   623c76c2ee6217aff40ae9f10e274352
#
_cell.length_a   1.000
_cell.length_b   1.000
_cell.length_c   1.000
_cell.angle_alpha   90.00
_cell.angle_beta   90.00
_cell.angle_gamma   90.00
#
_symmetry.space_group_name_H-M   'P 1'
#
loop_
_entity.id
_entity.type
_entity.pdbx_description
1 polymer ?
#
loop_
_entity_poly.entity_id
_entity_poly.type
_entity_poly.pdbx_seq_one_letter_code
_entity_poly.pdbx_strand_id
1 'polypeptide(L)'
;DQVMARIIRNRGLETDEQINMYLNGTVDDMHSPHLLKDADKCVDILTDKIHAGKKIHIIGDYDIDGICSTTILYKGLKAAGADVTFAVPDRIIDGYGINEHLIDDAYNNGTDTIITCDNGIAAIEQIKYAKEKGMTVIVTDHHDIPFDFVDGEKIHKVPQADAIVNPKQEDCPYPFDKLCGAGVAFKVIKILYEKCGLNPIGLEEYAELMAIATIGDVVDLSDENRVCLLYTSPSPRD
;
A
#
# COMPACT_ATOMS: atom_id res chain seq x y z
N ASP A 1 17.59 -31.41 10.48
CA ASP A 1 17.88 -32.16 9.25
C ASP A 1 18.82 -31.35 8.35
N GLN A 2 19.92 -31.97 7.86
CA GLN A 2 20.93 -31.29 7.02
C GLN A 2 20.36 -30.77 5.70
N VAL A 3 19.35 -31.44 5.14
CA VAL A 3 18.69 -31.03 3.89
C VAL A 3 17.89 -29.75 4.13
N MET A 4 17.12 -29.69 5.20
CA MET A 4 16.35 -28.52 5.59
C MET A 4 17.27 -27.32 5.86
N ALA A 5 18.36 -27.51 6.60
CA ALA A 5 19.34 -26.45 6.85
C ALA A 5 19.98 -25.90 5.56
N ARG A 6 20.23 -26.78 4.58
CA ARG A 6 20.76 -26.35 3.28
C ARG A 6 19.72 -25.56 2.47
N ILE A 7 18.44 -25.96 2.49
CA ILE A 7 17.35 -25.23 1.82
C ILE A 7 17.19 -23.84 2.42
N ILE A 8 17.20 -23.73 3.76
CA ILE A 8 17.08 -22.46 4.48
C ILE A 8 18.25 -21.54 4.13
N ARG A 9 19.48 -22.08 4.17
CA ARG A 9 20.69 -21.30 3.79
C ARG A 9 20.66 -20.79 2.35
N ASN A 10 20.14 -21.60 1.42
CA ASN A 10 20.02 -21.21 0.02
C ASN A 10 19.02 -20.07 -0.21
N ARG A 11 18.21 -19.73 0.79
CA ARG A 11 17.28 -18.58 0.79
C ARG A 11 17.89 -17.33 1.43
N GLY A 12 19.17 -17.34 1.77
CA GLY A 12 19.86 -16.19 2.34
C GLY A 12 19.52 -15.92 3.82
N LEU A 13 18.92 -16.89 4.53
CA LEU A 13 18.58 -16.74 5.94
C LEU A 13 19.80 -17.14 6.79
N GLU A 14 20.38 -16.17 7.51
CA GLU A 14 21.65 -16.33 8.21
C GLU A 14 21.51 -16.36 9.73
N THR A 15 20.46 -15.70 10.28
CA THR A 15 20.25 -15.64 11.75
C THR A 15 19.11 -16.53 12.20
N ASP A 16 19.13 -16.92 13.48
CA ASP A 16 18.07 -17.74 14.08
C ASP A 16 16.72 -17.00 14.06
N GLU A 17 16.73 -15.66 14.21
CA GLU A 17 15.54 -14.83 14.15
C GLU A 17 14.93 -14.85 12.74
N GLN A 18 15.75 -14.68 11.70
CA GLN A 18 15.28 -14.75 10.30
C GLN A 18 14.72 -16.14 9.98
N ILE A 19 15.39 -17.20 10.44
CA ILE A 19 14.94 -18.58 10.24
C ILE A 19 13.63 -18.81 10.96
N ASN A 20 13.48 -18.35 12.20
CA ASN A 20 12.25 -18.51 12.97
C ASN A 20 11.08 -17.74 12.31
N MET A 21 11.30 -16.48 11.93
CA MET A 21 10.32 -15.67 11.22
C MET A 21 9.87 -16.35 9.90
N TYR A 22 10.82 -16.89 9.13
CA TYR A 22 10.52 -17.58 7.88
C TYR A 22 9.70 -18.87 8.05
N LEU A 23 9.92 -19.62 9.14
CA LEU A 23 9.26 -20.92 9.38
C LEU A 23 7.98 -20.81 10.21
N ASN A 24 7.92 -19.88 11.15
CA ASN A 24 6.89 -19.80 12.19
C ASN A 24 6.33 -18.40 12.39
N GLY A 25 6.72 -17.43 11.54
CA GLY A 25 6.30 -16.03 11.68
C GLY A 25 4.78 -15.86 11.65
N THR A 26 4.30 -14.93 12.45
CA THR A 26 2.89 -14.53 12.56
C THR A 26 2.70 -13.07 12.18
N VAL A 27 1.47 -12.61 12.02
CA VAL A 27 1.18 -11.18 11.72
C VAL A 27 1.75 -10.22 12.75
N ASP A 28 1.99 -10.68 14.00
CA ASP A 28 2.60 -9.88 15.06
C ASP A 28 4.13 -9.70 14.86
N ASP A 29 4.75 -10.55 14.05
CA ASP A 29 6.16 -10.44 13.69
C ASP A 29 6.40 -9.50 12.49
N MET A 30 5.34 -9.00 11.86
CA MET A 30 5.46 -8.03 10.78
C MET A 30 5.98 -6.69 11.31
N HIS A 31 6.75 -6.00 10.47
CA HIS A 31 7.30 -4.68 10.81
C HIS A 31 6.21 -3.67 11.16
N SER A 32 6.51 -2.77 12.10
CA SER A 32 5.58 -1.72 12.51
C SER A 32 5.20 -0.85 11.31
N PRO A 33 3.90 -0.62 11.05
CA PRO A 33 3.46 0.22 9.94
C PRO A 33 3.89 1.69 10.12
N HIS A 34 4.15 2.14 11.35
CA HIS A 34 4.61 3.49 11.68
C HIS A 34 6.04 3.78 11.16
N LEU A 35 6.78 2.75 10.74
CA LEU A 35 8.08 2.93 10.09
C LEU A 35 7.95 3.32 8.61
N LEU A 36 6.80 3.15 7.98
CA LEU A 36 6.58 3.64 6.62
C LEU A 36 6.54 5.17 6.63
N LYS A 37 7.41 5.77 5.82
CA LYS A 37 7.43 7.23 5.66
C LYS A 37 6.03 7.73 5.26
N ASP A 38 5.62 8.81 5.87
CA ASP A 38 4.31 9.47 5.71
C ASP A 38 3.07 8.62 6.04
N ALA A 39 3.20 7.39 6.57
CA ALA A 39 2.03 6.57 6.89
C ALA A 39 1.18 7.18 8.00
N ASP A 40 1.79 7.66 9.08
CA ASP A 40 1.07 8.37 10.14
C ASP A 40 0.44 9.66 9.62
N LYS A 41 1.17 10.46 8.83
CA LYS A 41 0.66 11.68 8.20
C LYS A 41 -0.52 11.39 7.26
N CYS A 42 -0.43 10.32 6.48
CA CYS A 42 -1.53 9.83 5.63
C CYS A 42 -2.78 9.58 6.47
N VAL A 43 -2.65 8.83 7.55
CA VAL A 43 -3.77 8.49 8.44
C VAL A 43 -4.29 9.73 9.18
N ASP A 44 -3.43 10.68 9.56
CA ASP A 44 -3.85 11.95 10.15
C ASP A 44 -4.76 12.72 9.19
N ILE A 45 -4.33 12.89 7.94
CA ILE A 45 -5.13 13.54 6.89
C ILE A 45 -6.46 12.81 6.70
N LEU A 46 -6.44 11.49 6.53
CA LEU A 46 -7.66 10.70 6.33
C LEU A 46 -8.63 10.85 7.51
N THR A 47 -8.14 10.78 8.74
CA THR A 47 -8.95 10.92 9.95
C THR A 47 -9.60 12.31 10.05
N ASP A 48 -8.84 13.36 9.75
CA ASP A 48 -9.37 14.73 9.73
C ASP A 48 -10.46 14.90 8.66
N LYS A 49 -10.26 14.30 7.47
CA LYS A 49 -11.26 14.32 6.39
C LYS A 49 -12.52 13.54 6.75
N ILE A 50 -12.38 12.39 7.40
CA ILE A 50 -13.51 11.59 7.92
C ILE A 50 -14.31 12.39 8.94
N HIS A 51 -13.64 13.00 9.93
CA HIS A 51 -14.31 13.82 10.94
C HIS A 51 -14.99 15.05 10.36
N ALA A 52 -14.42 15.62 9.30
CA ALA A 52 -15.02 16.76 8.59
C ALA A 52 -16.14 16.37 7.60
N GLY A 53 -16.48 15.07 7.50
CA GLY A 53 -17.50 14.56 6.56
C GLY A 53 -17.14 14.79 5.10
N LYS A 54 -15.84 14.81 4.77
CA LYS A 54 -15.34 15.02 3.42
C LYS A 54 -15.34 13.73 2.62
N LYS A 55 -15.68 13.84 1.33
CA LYS A 55 -15.73 12.70 0.43
C LYS A 55 -14.32 12.30 -0.01
N ILE A 56 -14.00 11.03 0.15
CA ILE A 56 -12.72 10.42 -0.24
C ILE A 56 -12.97 9.54 -1.48
N HIS A 57 -12.07 9.60 -2.45
CA HIS A 57 -12.12 8.76 -3.65
C HIS A 57 -10.83 7.99 -3.82
N ILE A 58 -10.92 6.67 -3.91
CA ILE A 58 -9.79 5.78 -4.14
C ILE A 58 -9.62 5.60 -5.65
N ILE A 59 -8.40 5.75 -6.16
CA ILE A 59 -8.06 5.41 -7.54
C ILE A 59 -7.03 4.28 -7.49
N GLY A 60 -7.47 3.07 -7.83
CA GLY A 60 -6.64 1.86 -7.87
C GLY A 60 -6.00 1.62 -9.23
N ASP A 61 -5.51 0.39 -9.41
CA ASP A 61 -5.15 -0.14 -10.72
C ASP A 61 -6.02 -1.36 -11.06
N TYR A 62 -5.98 -1.80 -12.31
CA TYR A 62 -6.86 -2.85 -12.86
C TYR A 62 -6.35 -4.27 -12.65
N ASP A 63 -5.12 -4.46 -12.18
CA ASP A 63 -4.56 -5.78 -11.93
C ASP A 63 -4.95 -6.34 -10.54
N ILE A 64 -4.41 -7.49 -10.18
CA ILE A 64 -4.80 -8.16 -8.93
C ILE A 64 -4.33 -7.40 -7.69
N ASP A 65 -3.16 -6.74 -7.74
CA ASP A 65 -2.66 -5.95 -6.63
C ASP A 65 -3.49 -4.67 -6.48
N GLY A 66 -3.77 -3.95 -7.56
CA GLY A 66 -4.63 -2.78 -7.55
C GLY A 66 -6.05 -3.07 -7.06
N ILE A 67 -6.65 -4.19 -7.46
CA ILE A 67 -7.98 -4.62 -6.99
C ILE A 67 -7.96 -4.94 -5.49
N CYS A 68 -6.95 -5.70 -5.02
CA CYS A 68 -6.80 -6.03 -3.60
C CYS A 68 -6.54 -4.77 -2.77
N SER A 69 -5.63 -3.89 -3.21
CA SER A 69 -5.32 -2.61 -2.58
C SER A 69 -6.55 -1.72 -2.43
N THR A 70 -7.29 -1.56 -3.53
CA THR A 70 -8.56 -0.80 -3.55
C THR A 70 -9.57 -1.38 -2.56
N THR A 71 -9.70 -2.70 -2.52
CA THR A 71 -10.63 -3.37 -1.62
C THR A 71 -10.27 -3.15 -0.15
N ILE A 72 -8.99 -3.26 0.21
CA ILE A 72 -8.48 -3.03 1.56
C ILE A 72 -8.75 -1.59 1.98
N LEU A 73 -8.36 -0.60 1.16
CA LEU A 73 -8.60 0.80 1.46
C LEU A 73 -10.10 1.11 1.58
N TYR A 74 -10.92 0.64 0.63
CA TYR A 74 -12.35 0.89 0.64
C TYR A 74 -13.03 0.35 1.90
N LYS A 75 -12.78 -0.93 2.23
CA LYS A 75 -13.38 -1.56 3.40
C LYS A 75 -12.87 -0.92 4.71
N GLY A 76 -11.57 -0.65 4.79
CA GLY A 76 -10.97 -0.03 5.98
C GLY A 76 -11.45 1.39 6.22
N LEU A 77 -11.50 2.24 5.19
CA LEU A 77 -12.04 3.59 5.29
C LEU A 77 -13.55 3.58 5.62
N LYS A 78 -14.29 2.66 5.01
CA LYS A 78 -15.72 2.47 5.31
C LYS A 78 -15.95 2.10 6.78
N ALA A 79 -15.14 1.19 7.33
CA ALA A 79 -15.20 0.80 8.74
C ALA A 79 -14.87 1.97 9.67
N ALA A 80 -14.00 2.90 9.25
CA ALA A 80 -13.69 4.13 9.97
C ALA A 80 -14.77 5.24 9.81
N GLY A 81 -15.85 4.98 9.07
CA GLY A 81 -16.97 5.90 8.88
C GLY A 81 -16.80 6.91 7.74
N ALA A 82 -15.86 6.69 6.82
CA ALA A 82 -15.63 7.57 5.68
C ALA A 82 -16.80 7.55 4.69
N ASP A 83 -17.11 8.70 4.09
CA ASP A 83 -17.82 8.79 2.81
C ASP A 83 -16.80 8.51 1.70
N VAL A 84 -16.71 7.25 1.30
CA VAL A 84 -15.69 6.77 0.38
C VAL A 84 -16.28 6.10 -0.85
N THR A 85 -15.70 6.42 -1.99
CA THR A 85 -15.97 5.82 -3.30
C THR A 85 -14.66 5.37 -3.94
N PHE A 86 -14.73 4.60 -5.01
CA PHE A 86 -13.52 4.17 -5.73
C PHE A 86 -13.74 4.13 -7.24
N ALA A 87 -12.63 4.21 -7.98
CA ALA A 87 -12.54 3.91 -9.40
C ALA A 87 -11.35 2.97 -9.66
N VAL A 88 -11.55 2.08 -10.62
CA VAL A 88 -10.50 1.27 -11.21
C VAL A 88 -10.44 1.67 -12.68
N PRO A 89 -9.26 2.06 -13.22
CA PRO A 89 -9.16 2.48 -14.61
C PRO A 89 -9.51 1.35 -15.57
N ASP A 90 -10.16 1.69 -16.69
CA ASP A 90 -10.33 0.73 -17.76
C ASP A 90 -9.02 0.57 -18.53
N ARG A 91 -8.54 -0.67 -18.64
CA ARG A 91 -7.25 -1.00 -19.26
C ARG A 91 -7.09 -0.47 -20.68
N ILE A 92 -8.19 -0.35 -21.44
CA ILE A 92 -8.18 0.04 -22.86
C ILE A 92 -8.38 1.55 -23.02
N ILE A 93 -9.29 2.14 -22.20
CA ILE A 93 -9.71 3.54 -22.33
C ILE A 93 -8.83 4.46 -21.51
N ASP A 94 -8.56 4.10 -20.25
CA ASP A 94 -7.91 4.96 -19.26
C ASP A 94 -6.40 4.72 -19.17
N GLY A 95 -5.94 3.52 -19.54
CA GLY A 95 -4.55 3.11 -19.35
C GLY A 95 -4.24 2.72 -17.92
N TYR A 96 -3.02 2.96 -17.47
CA TYR A 96 -2.52 2.59 -16.14
C TYR A 96 -2.72 3.71 -15.13
N GLY A 97 -3.34 3.38 -13.99
CA GLY A 97 -3.39 4.24 -12.80
C GLY A 97 -4.19 5.53 -12.95
N ILE A 98 -3.84 6.51 -12.11
CA ILE A 98 -4.52 7.80 -12.06
C ILE A 98 -4.29 8.61 -13.35
N ASN A 99 -5.38 9.15 -13.90
CA ASN A 99 -5.38 10.01 -15.09
C ASN A 99 -6.34 11.20 -14.92
N GLU A 100 -6.27 12.19 -15.84
CA GLU A 100 -7.05 13.42 -15.75
C GLU A 100 -8.56 13.16 -15.81
N HIS A 101 -9.02 12.18 -16.59
CA HIS A 101 -10.44 11.83 -16.70
C HIS A 101 -10.98 11.36 -15.33
N LEU A 102 -10.29 10.45 -14.65
CA LEU A 102 -10.68 9.97 -13.32
C LEU A 102 -10.64 11.08 -12.27
N ILE A 103 -9.68 12.02 -12.39
CA ILE A 103 -9.59 13.19 -11.52
C ILE A 103 -10.80 14.11 -11.75
N ASP A 104 -11.15 14.37 -13.02
CA ASP A 104 -12.30 15.22 -13.39
C ASP A 104 -13.61 14.61 -12.89
N ASP A 105 -13.79 13.32 -13.06
CA ASP A 105 -14.97 12.60 -12.57
C ASP A 105 -15.06 12.68 -11.04
N ALA A 106 -13.98 12.46 -10.33
CA ALA A 106 -13.93 12.59 -8.88
C ALA A 106 -14.28 14.03 -8.45
N TYR A 107 -13.66 15.03 -9.07
CA TYR A 107 -13.89 16.44 -8.77
C TYR A 107 -15.35 16.86 -9.01
N ASN A 108 -15.93 16.49 -10.16
CA ASN A 108 -17.31 16.80 -10.53
C ASN A 108 -18.33 16.11 -9.60
N ASN A 109 -17.95 14.98 -9.00
CA ASN A 109 -18.74 14.27 -8.00
C ASN A 109 -18.55 14.81 -6.57
N GLY A 110 -17.87 15.94 -6.41
CA GLY A 110 -17.68 16.61 -5.11
C GLY A 110 -16.66 15.94 -4.18
N THR A 111 -15.71 15.18 -4.74
CA THR A 111 -14.61 14.59 -3.98
C THR A 111 -13.67 15.67 -3.48
N ASP A 112 -13.33 15.63 -2.19
CA ASP A 112 -12.34 16.51 -1.55
C ASP A 112 -10.95 15.90 -1.59
N THR A 113 -10.85 14.58 -1.41
CA THR A 113 -9.58 13.87 -1.25
C THR A 113 -9.49 12.67 -2.20
N ILE A 114 -8.41 12.60 -2.95
CA ILE A 114 -8.02 11.41 -3.72
C ILE A 114 -6.95 10.65 -2.94
N ILE A 115 -7.09 9.33 -2.87
CA ILE A 115 -6.04 8.41 -2.45
C ILE A 115 -5.80 7.40 -3.57
N THR A 116 -4.56 7.33 -4.07
CA THR A 116 -4.18 6.29 -5.02
C THR A 116 -3.71 5.04 -4.30
N CYS A 117 -3.84 3.89 -4.90
CA CYS A 117 -3.25 2.66 -4.41
C CYS A 117 -2.73 1.80 -5.56
N ASP A 118 -1.52 1.25 -5.37
CA ASP A 118 -0.79 0.49 -6.37
C ASP A 118 -0.49 1.30 -7.65
N ASN A 119 -0.51 2.60 -7.53
CA ASN A 119 -0.13 3.56 -8.57
C ASN A 119 0.08 4.95 -7.95
N GLY A 120 0.57 5.87 -8.75
CA GLY A 120 0.62 7.29 -8.40
C GLY A 120 2.03 7.83 -8.20
N ILE A 121 3.03 7.02 -7.81
CA ILE A 121 4.39 7.53 -7.57
C ILE A 121 5.02 8.15 -8.82
N ALA A 122 4.66 7.67 -10.00
CA ALA A 122 5.13 8.21 -11.28
C ALA A 122 4.17 9.25 -11.89
N ALA A 123 2.99 9.46 -11.33
CA ALA A 123 1.93 10.30 -11.87
C ALA A 123 2.09 11.79 -11.50
N ILE A 124 3.26 12.36 -11.75
CA ILE A 124 3.65 13.71 -11.30
C ILE A 124 2.69 14.79 -11.84
N GLU A 125 2.41 14.77 -13.14
CA GLU A 125 1.55 15.77 -13.78
C GLU A 125 0.08 15.61 -13.38
N GLN A 126 -0.40 14.37 -13.25
CA GLN A 126 -1.77 14.07 -12.85
C GLN A 126 -2.03 14.51 -11.40
N ILE A 127 -1.10 14.25 -10.50
CA ILE A 127 -1.21 14.70 -9.11
C ILE A 127 -1.16 16.21 -9.03
N LYS A 128 -0.27 16.87 -9.80
CA LYS A 128 -0.24 18.31 -9.90
C LYS A 128 -1.60 18.86 -10.39
N TYR A 129 -2.18 18.26 -11.42
CA TYR A 129 -3.50 18.64 -11.93
C TYR A 129 -4.60 18.53 -10.86
N ALA A 130 -4.63 17.45 -10.09
CA ALA A 130 -5.55 17.31 -8.97
C ALA A 130 -5.33 18.40 -7.89
N LYS A 131 -4.07 18.70 -7.58
CA LYS A 131 -3.70 19.76 -6.62
C LYS A 131 -4.13 21.14 -7.11
N GLU A 132 -4.01 21.45 -8.40
CA GLU A 132 -4.45 22.72 -9.01
C GLU A 132 -5.98 22.88 -8.92
N LYS A 133 -6.73 21.77 -8.87
CA LYS A 133 -8.19 21.78 -8.59
C LYS A 133 -8.52 21.98 -7.10
N GLY A 134 -7.51 22.09 -6.23
CA GLY A 134 -7.69 22.25 -4.78
C GLY A 134 -7.98 20.97 -4.03
N MET A 135 -7.80 19.81 -4.64
CA MET A 135 -7.99 18.50 -4.00
C MET A 135 -6.83 18.16 -3.07
N THR A 136 -7.11 17.43 -2.02
CA THR A 136 -6.09 16.74 -1.22
C THR A 136 -5.72 15.43 -1.94
N VAL A 137 -4.42 15.15 -2.07
CA VAL A 137 -3.97 13.94 -2.76
C VAL A 137 -2.99 13.16 -1.89
N ILE A 138 -3.30 11.88 -1.69
CA ILE A 138 -2.46 10.91 -0.98
C ILE A 138 -2.05 9.83 -1.98
N VAL A 139 -0.78 9.47 -1.96
CA VAL A 139 -0.24 8.36 -2.78
C VAL A 139 0.10 7.20 -1.86
N THR A 140 -0.45 6.02 -2.13
CA THR A 140 0.03 4.75 -1.58
C THR A 140 0.46 3.85 -2.73
N ASP A 141 1.74 3.51 -2.77
CA ASP A 141 2.35 2.82 -3.92
C ASP A 141 3.55 1.99 -3.46
N HIS A 142 4.00 1.07 -4.29
CA HIS A 142 5.18 0.24 -4.06
C HIS A 142 6.14 0.21 -5.26
N HIS A 143 5.77 0.86 -6.36
CA HIS A 143 6.58 0.94 -7.57
C HIS A 143 7.87 1.73 -7.34
N ASP A 144 8.86 1.52 -8.21
CA ASP A 144 10.13 2.21 -8.16
C ASP A 144 9.94 3.73 -8.36
N ILE A 145 10.70 4.50 -7.58
CA ILE A 145 10.67 5.95 -7.66
C ILE A 145 11.30 6.40 -9.00
N PRO A 146 10.59 7.13 -9.85
CA PRO A 146 11.17 7.69 -11.06
C PRO A 146 12.35 8.61 -10.76
N PHE A 147 13.32 8.65 -11.65
CA PHE A 147 14.51 9.49 -11.49
C PHE A 147 15.03 10.01 -12.83
N ASP A 148 15.75 11.14 -12.78
CA ASP A 148 16.58 11.63 -13.86
C ASP A 148 18.04 11.63 -13.46
N PHE A 149 18.93 11.65 -14.44
CA PHE A 149 20.34 11.98 -14.22
C PHE A 149 20.57 13.45 -14.52
N VAL A 150 21.03 14.18 -13.50
CA VAL A 150 21.43 15.59 -13.61
C VAL A 150 22.89 15.70 -13.18
N ASP A 151 23.77 16.14 -14.08
CA ASP A 151 25.21 16.22 -13.85
C ASP A 151 25.88 14.91 -13.40
N GLY A 152 25.29 13.76 -13.79
CA GLY A 152 25.77 12.43 -13.43
C GLY A 152 25.25 11.91 -12.09
N GLU A 153 24.47 12.68 -11.36
CA GLU A 153 23.80 12.27 -10.13
C GLU A 153 22.36 11.83 -10.41
N LYS A 154 21.91 10.76 -9.70
CA LYS A 154 20.55 10.27 -9.76
C LYS A 154 19.66 11.13 -8.86
N ILE A 155 18.70 11.83 -9.47
CA ILE A 155 17.74 12.67 -8.75
C ILE A 155 16.36 12.04 -8.86
N HIS A 156 15.82 11.59 -7.73
CA HIS A 156 14.48 11.01 -7.66
C HIS A 156 13.40 12.07 -7.86
N LYS A 157 12.37 11.72 -8.61
CA LYS A 157 11.19 12.55 -8.85
C LYS A 157 10.00 11.97 -8.10
N VAL A 158 9.44 12.73 -7.20
CA VAL A 158 8.23 12.36 -6.48
C VAL A 158 7.14 13.40 -6.76
N PRO A 159 5.86 12.98 -6.85
CA PRO A 159 4.76 13.92 -7.05
C PRO A 159 4.57 14.82 -5.82
N GLN A 160 3.98 16.01 -6.02
CA GLN A 160 3.67 16.94 -4.92
C GLN A 160 2.35 16.58 -4.24
N ALA A 161 2.25 15.37 -3.71
CA ALA A 161 1.11 14.92 -2.92
C ALA A 161 1.18 15.43 -1.47
N ASP A 162 0.04 15.39 -0.76
CA ASP A 162 -0.02 15.78 0.66
C ASP A 162 0.65 14.73 1.56
N ALA A 163 0.61 13.45 1.16
CA ALA A 163 1.39 12.36 1.76
C ALA A 163 1.74 11.32 0.70
N ILE A 164 2.91 10.69 0.83
CA ILE A 164 3.38 9.63 -0.06
C ILE A 164 3.83 8.45 0.80
N VAL A 165 3.08 7.36 0.76
CA VAL A 165 3.43 6.11 1.45
C VAL A 165 3.96 5.13 0.41
N ASN A 166 5.28 5.03 0.33
CA ASN A 166 5.97 4.08 -0.54
C ASN A 166 7.27 3.65 0.15
N PRO A 167 7.48 2.34 0.39
CA PRO A 167 8.65 1.84 1.11
C PRO A 167 9.97 2.07 0.39
N LYS A 168 9.94 2.32 -0.93
CA LYS A 168 11.14 2.55 -1.75
C LYS A 168 11.61 4.01 -1.77
N GLN A 169 10.99 4.91 -1.00
CA GLN A 169 11.52 6.27 -0.84
C GLN A 169 12.89 6.23 -0.16
N GLU A 170 13.85 7.01 -0.66
CA GLU A 170 15.26 6.98 -0.23
C GLU A 170 15.44 7.19 1.29
N ASP A 171 14.59 8.03 1.89
CA ASP A 171 14.60 8.37 3.32
C ASP A 171 13.52 7.61 4.13
N CYS A 172 12.95 6.53 3.58
CA CYS A 172 11.99 5.69 4.26
C CYS A 172 12.71 4.72 5.23
N PRO A 173 12.48 4.80 6.56
CA PRO A 173 13.13 3.91 7.51
C PRO A 173 12.53 2.51 7.57
N TYR A 174 11.54 2.21 6.72
CA TYR A 174 10.92 0.89 6.68
C TYR A 174 11.91 -0.18 6.21
N PRO A 175 12.10 -1.27 6.96
CA PRO A 175 13.21 -2.20 6.72
C PRO A 175 13.00 -3.14 5.52
N PHE A 176 11.79 -3.17 4.93
CA PHE A 176 11.43 -4.08 3.85
C PHE A 176 10.75 -3.33 2.69
N ASP A 177 11.46 -3.15 1.59
CA ASP A 177 11.02 -2.35 0.43
C ASP A 177 10.24 -3.15 -0.64
N LYS A 178 9.96 -4.45 -0.38
CA LYS A 178 9.37 -5.38 -1.36
C LYS A 178 7.91 -5.72 -1.07
N LEU A 179 7.20 -4.85 -0.36
CA LEU A 179 5.75 -4.98 -0.25
C LEU A 179 5.09 -4.78 -1.62
N CYS A 180 3.99 -5.49 -1.88
CA CYS A 180 3.05 -5.14 -2.94
C CYS A 180 2.16 -3.95 -2.53
N GLY A 181 1.41 -3.36 -3.45
CA GLY A 181 0.51 -2.24 -3.17
C GLY A 181 -0.52 -2.58 -2.10
N ALA A 182 -1.08 -3.81 -2.12
CA ALA A 182 -2.00 -4.29 -1.07
C ALA A 182 -1.32 -4.36 0.31
N GLY A 183 -0.03 -4.67 0.35
CA GLY A 183 0.76 -4.64 1.58
C GLY A 183 0.87 -3.22 2.14
N VAL A 184 1.14 -2.24 1.30
CA VAL A 184 1.17 -0.81 1.70
C VAL A 184 -0.21 -0.36 2.17
N ALA A 185 -1.28 -0.68 1.44
CA ALA A 185 -2.66 -0.37 1.82
C ALA A 185 -3.03 -1.00 3.17
N PHE A 186 -2.66 -2.27 3.40
CA PHE A 186 -2.88 -2.97 4.67
C PHE A 186 -2.20 -2.25 5.84
N LYS A 187 -0.95 -1.80 5.67
CA LYS A 187 -0.22 -1.06 6.71
C LYS A 187 -0.90 0.28 7.04
N VAL A 188 -1.37 1.02 6.05
CA VAL A 188 -2.13 2.27 6.27
C VAL A 188 -3.43 2.00 7.03
N ILE A 189 -4.18 0.98 6.65
CA ILE A 189 -5.43 0.63 7.33
C ILE A 189 -5.19 0.13 8.75
N LYS A 190 -4.08 -0.57 9.02
CA LYS A 190 -3.71 -0.98 10.38
C LYS A 190 -3.54 0.24 11.29
N ILE A 191 -2.81 1.27 10.87
CA ILE A 191 -2.68 2.53 11.62
C ILE A 191 -4.04 3.21 11.79
N LEU A 192 -4.87 3.24 10.74
CA LEU A 192 -6.21 3.85 10.80
C LEU A 192 -7.09 3.15 11.87
N TYR A 193 -7.04 1.82 11.93
CA TYR A 193 -7.77 1.04 12.93
C TYR A 193 -7.29 1.35 14.35
N GLU A 194 -5.98 1.39 14.55
CA GLU A 194 -5.37 1.77 15.84
C GLU A 194 -5.82 3.17 16.26
N LYS A 195 -5.74 4.15 15.37
CA LYS A 195 -6.10 5.55 15.63
C LYS A 195 -7.59 5.76 15.92
N CYS A 196 -8.45 5.05 15.21
CA CYS A 196 -9.91 5.12 15.38
C CYS A 196 -10.44 4.20 16.47
N GLY A 197 -9.59 3.40 17.14
CA GLY A 197 -10.00 2.43 18.16
C GLY A 197 -10.92 1.34 17.62
N LEU A 198 -10.73 0.93 16.36
CA LEU A 198 -11.53 -0.10 15.70
C LEU A 198 -11.06 -1.50 16.11
N ASN A 199 -11.99 -2.47 16.06
CA ASN A 199 -11.66 -3.86 16.38
C ASN A 199 -10.72 -4.46 15.30
N PRO A 200 -9.51 -4.96 15.67
CA PRO A 200 -8.54 -5.50 14.72
C PRO A 200 -8.96 -6.83 14.07
N ILE A 201 -10.01 -7.51 14.53
CA ILE A 201 -10.48 -8.79 13.95
C ILE A 201 -10.74 -8.66 12.44
N GLY A 202 -11.19 -7.51 11.95
CA GLY A 202 -11.39 -7.28 10.52
C GLY A 202 -10.11 -7.22 9.69
N LEU A 203 -8.93 -7.10 10.33
CA LEU A 203 -7.65 -7.05 9.63
C LEU A 203 -7.23 -8.41 9.05
N GLU A 204 -7.76 -9.53 9.58
CA GLU A 204 -7.45 -10.88 9.06
C GLU A 204 -7.85 -11.01 7.59
N GLU A 205 -9.07 -10.55 7.23
CA GLU A 205 -9.55 -10.56 5.83
C GLU A 205 -8.63 -9.72 4.91
N TYR A 206 -8.07 -8.63 5.42
CA TYR A 206 -7.15 -7.79 4.64
C TYR A 206 -5.78 -8.44 4.45
N ALA A 207 -5.33 -9.22 5.43
CA ALA A 207 -4.12 -10.03 5.29
C ALA A 207 -4.27 -11.11 4.20
N GLU A 208 -5.46 -11.72 4.05
CA GLU A 208 -5.74 -12.65 2.96
C GLU A 208 -5.64 -11.96 1.58
N LEU A 209 -6.21 -10.76 1.45
CA LEU A 209 -6.10 -9.98 0.21
C LEU A 209 -4.64 -9.59 -0.10
N MET A 210 -3.86 -9.19 0.92
CA MET A 210 -2.43 -8.94 0.78
C MET A 210 -1.69 -10.19 0.31
N ALA A 211 -2.01 -11.36 0.83
CA ALA A 211 -1.37 -12.62 0.41
C ALA A 211 -1.67 -12.96 -1.06
N ILE A 212 -2.91 -12.77 -1.51
CA ILE A 212 -3.31 -12.97 -2.91
C ILE A 212 -2.53 -12.01 -3.82
N ALA A 213 -2.48 -10.74 -3.46
CA ALA A 213 -1.76 -9.71 -4.20
C ALA A 213 -0.24 -9.99 -4.26
N THR A 214 0.36 -10.36 -3.13
CA THR A 214 1.79 -10.74 -3.03
C THR A 214 2.17 -11.83 -4.04
N ILE A 215 1.30 -12.81 -4.25
CA ILE A 215 1.54 -13.86 -5.24
C ILE A 215 1.25 -13.34 -6.66
N GLY A 216 0.18 -12.60 -6.83
CA GLY A 216 -0.29 -12.13 -8.14
C GLY A 216 0.64 -11.11 -8.78
N ASP A 217 1.23 -10.22 -7.99
CA ASP A 217 2.21 -9.22 -8.42
C ASP A 217 3.65 -9.77 -8.49
N VAL A 218 3.84 -11.05 -8.12
CA VAL A 218 5.13 -11.75 -8.22
C VAL A 218 6.25 -11.07 -7.42
N VAL A 219 5.93 -10.42 -6.31
CA VAL A 219 6.93 -9.83 -5.42
C VAL A 219 7.69 -10.89 -4.62
N ASP A 220 8.82 -10.50 -4.03
CA ASP A 220 9.70 -11.40 -3.29
C ASP A 220 8.98 -12.04 -2.08
N LEU A 221 9.01 -13.38 -1.99
CA LEU A 221 8.38 -14.14 -0.92
C LEU A 221 9.33 -14.31 0.29
N SER A 222 9.90 -13.22 0.74
CA SER A 222 10.77 -13.14 1.90
C SER A 222 10.15 -12.24 2.98
N ASP A 223 10.77 -12.21 4.16
CA ASP A 223 10.41 -11.33 5.27
C ASP A 223 8.88 -11.36 5.56
N GLU A 224 8.23 -10.22 5.71
CA GLU A 224 6.80 -10.16 6.05
C GLU A 224 5.86 -10.60 4.91
N ASN A 225 6.27 -10.58 3.64
CA ASN A 225 5.52 -11.22 2.56
C ASN A 225 5.41 -12.73 2.79
N ARG A 226 6.48 -13.36 3.27
CA ARG A 226 6.45 -14.77 3.66
C ARG A 226 5.56 -15.02 4.86
N VAL A 227 5.61 -14.15 5.85
CA VAL A 227 4.76 -14.23 7.05
C VAL A 227 3.28 -14.15 6.68
N CYS A 228 2.91 -13.21 5.82
CA CYS A 228 1.54 -13.06 5.33
C CYS A 228 1.02 -14.36 4.68
N LEU A 229 1.84 -14.97 3.83
CA LEU A 229 1.49 -16.22 3.16
C LEU A 229 1.37 -17.42 4.12
N LEU A 230 2.22 -17.48 5.16
CA LEU A 230 2.14 -18.54 6.17
C LEU A 230 0.85 -18.47 6.97
N TYR A 231 0.47 -17.24 7.35
CA TYR A 231 -0.72 -17.00 8.17
C TYR A 231 -2.02 -17.28 7.42
N THR A 232 -2.08 -16.95 6.13
CA THR A 232 -3.32 -17.03 5.33
C THR A 232 -3.46 -18.33 4.54
N SER A 233 -2.37 -19.07 4.32
CA SER A 233 -2.42 -20.33 3.56
C SER A 233 -2.81 -21.49 4.46
N PRO A 234 -3.82 -22.31 4.09
CA PRO A 234 -4.15 -23.51 4.83
C PRO A 234 -2.93 -24.45 4.86
N SER A 235 -2.52 -24.85 6.06
CA SER A 235 -1.44 -25.80 6.24
C SER A 235 -1.94 -27.22 5.92
N PRO A 236 -1.18 -28.05 5.18
CA PRO A 236 -1.52 -29.45 5.01
C PRO A 236 -1.44 -30.26 6.32
N ARG A 237 -1.14 -29.62 7.45
CA ARG A 237 -1.05 -30.24 8.79
C ARG A 237 -2.27 -29.95 9.67
N ASP A 238 -3.16 -29.10 9.20
CA ASP A 238 -4.47 -28.84 9.81
C ASP A 238 -5.52 -29.73 9.11
#